data_48931b4cbe384c5dc165d4497b7ad463
#
_entry.id   48931b4cbe384c5dc165d4497b7ad463
#
_cell.length_a   1.000
_cell.length_b   1.000
_cell.length_c   1.000
_cell.angle_alpha   90.00
_cell.angle_beta   90.00
_cell.angle_gamma   90.00
#
_symmetry.space_group_name_H-M   'P 1'
#
loop_
_entity.id
_entity.type
_entity.pdbx_description
1 polymer ?
#
loop_
_entity_poly.entity_id
_entity_poly.type
_entity_poly.pdbx_seq_one_letter_code
_entity_poly.pdbx_strand_id
1 'polypeptide(L)'
;MNPYEYAATHGPRAGDRVRLGDSGLTIRVESDAQRYGDEFLAGFGKTARDGLHLKAAAVRETCDVVISNVVVIDAAQGIRKVSIGIREGRICSIGRAGNPDTLDGVDVVVGTGTSIVSGEGLIATAGAVDTHVHLLSPRIMEASLASGVTTIIGQEFGPVWGVGVNSPWALRHAFNAFDAWPVNIGFLGRGSSSDAAPLVEALAEGGASGFKVHEDMGAHTRALDTALRVAEEHDVQVALHSDGLNECLSVEDTLRVLEGRTIHAFHIEGCGGGHVPNVLKMAGVPNVIGSSTNPTLPFGRDAVAEHYGMIVSVHDLKTDLPGDAAMARDRIRAGTMGAEDVLHDLGAIGITSSDAQGMGRAGETVRRTFAMAGKMKAERGAPADVDHDNERVLRYMAKLTINPAIAHGLAHEVGSIEVGKLADIVLWRPEFFGAKPQLVLKSGFPAYGVVGDPNAATDTCEPLVLGPQFGAHGATPAEISVAFVAQAALDQGNDLMPTRRRRVAVRGTRGIGPADLRLNSRTGSVDVDQRTGLVTLDGDPLRSEPADSASLNRLYFL
;
A
#
# COMPACT_ATOMS: atom_id res chain seq x y z
N MET A 1 -16.15 18.59 -31.86
CA MET A 1 -16.35 18.34 -30.41
C MET A 1 -15.56 19.37 -29.64
N ASN A 2 -16.14 20.07 -28.70
CA ASN A 2 -15.41 21.01 -27.85
C ASN A 2 -14.60 20.25 -26.77
N PRO A 3 -13.64 20.88 -26.09
CA PRO A 3 -12.79 20.20 -25.11
C PRO A 3 -13.56 19.50 -23.97
N TYR A 4 -14.66 20.10 -23.52
CA TYR A 4 -15.51 19.51 -22.47
C TYR A 4 -16.21 18.22 -22.96
N GLU A 5 -16.83 18.29 -24.12
CA GLU A 5 -17.50 17.11 -24.73
C GLU A 5 -16.49 16.00 -25.02
N TYR A 6 -15.28 16.37 -25.45
CA TYR A 6 -14.20 15.40 -25.65
C TYR A 6 -13.81 14.70 -24.35
N ALA A 7 -13.52 15.47 -23.31
CA ALA A 7 -13.14 14.91 -22.01
C ALA A 7 -14.25 14.05 -21.37
N ALA A 8 -15.51 14.44 -21.56
CA ALA A 8 -16.66 13.65 -21.08
C ALA A 8 -16.82 12.31 -21.82
N THR A 9 -16.38 12.23 -23.09
CA THR A 9 -16.53 11.04 -23.91
C THR A 9 -15.28 10.15 -23.90
N HIS A 10 -14.09 10.74 -23.91
CA HIS A 10 -12.80 10.06 -24.11
C HIS A 10 -11.87 10.16 -22.89
N GLY A 11 -12.33 10.79 -21.80
CA GLY A 11 -11.49 11.14 -20.67
C GLY A 11 -10.60 12.37 -20.93
N PRO A 12 -9.89 12.85 -19.88
CA PRO A 12 -9.01 14.02 -19.99
C PRO A 12 -7.84 13.75 -20.94
N ARG A 13 -7.31 14.82 -21.56
CA ARG A 13 -6.16 14.78 -22.47
C ARG A 13 -4.88 15.26 -21.77
N ALA A 14 -3.76 15.09 -22.44
CA ALA A 14 -2.51 15.72 -22.00
C ALA A 14 -2.71 17.24 -21.81
N GLY A 15 -2.28 17.74 -20.66
CA GLY A 15 -2.45 19.12 -20.21
C GLY A 15 -3.72 19.38 -19.41
N ASP A 16 -4.73 18.53 -19.48
CA ASP A 16 -5.95 18.68 -18.69
C ASP A 16 -5.68 18.41 -17.20
N ARG A 17 -6.45 19.09 -16.34
CA ARG A 17 -6.35 18.95 -14.88
C ARG A 17 -7.52 18.17 -14.33
N VAL A 18 -7.22 17.26 -13.37
CA VAL A 18 -8.21 16.45 -12.69
C VAL A 18 -8.08 16.66 -11.19
N ARG A 19 -9.18 17.00 -10.53
CA ARG A 19 -9.24 17.14 -9.08
C ARG A 19 -9.43 15.79 -8.42
N LEU A 20 -8.73 15.55 -7.30
CA LEU A 20 -8.79 14.30 -6.53
C LEU A 20 -9.70 14.44 -5.31
N GLY A 21 -10.96 14.05 -5.44
CA GLY A 21 -11.96 14.16 -4.39
C GLY A 21 -12.09 15.59 -3.85
N ASP A 22 -12.23 15.70 -2.53
CA ASP A 22 -12.20 16.97 -1.79
C ASP A 22 -10.87 17.25 -1.09
N SER A 23 -9.80 16.51 -1.47
CA SER A 23 -8.46 16.64 -0.86
C SER A 23 -7.77 17.98 -1.14
N GLY A 24 -8.28 18.77 -2.07
CA GLY A 24 -7.61 19.99 -2.56
C GLY A 24 -6.46 19.73 -3.56
N LEU A 25 -6.12 18.46 -3.80
CA LEU A 25 -5.09 18.07 -4.76
C LEU A 25 -5.64 18.08 -6.19
N THR A 26 -4.78 18.50 -7.13
CA THR A 26 -5.10 18.51 -8.56
C THR A 26 -3.94 17.92 -9.34
N ILE A 27 -4.19 16.93 -10.16
CA ILE A 27 -3.21 16.38 -11.09
C ILE A 27 -3.35 17.02 -12.47
N ARG A 28 -2.25 17.00 -13.22
CA ARG A 28 -2.21 17.34 -14.64
C ARG A 28 -1.78 16.10 -15.42
N VAL A 29 -2.54 15.74 -16.45
CA VAL A 29 -2.19 14.62 -17.34
C VAL A 29 -0.96 15.02 -18.16
N GLU A 30 0.13 14.26 -18.03
CA GLU A 30 1.42 14.58 -18.66
C GLU A 30 1.49 14.16 -20.12
N SER A 31 0.85 13.04 -20.46
CA SER A 31 0.80 12.51 -21.83
C SER A 31 -0.50 11.74 -22.08
N ASP A 32 -0.86 11.62 -23.35
CA ASP A 32 -2.02 10.87 -23.84
C ASP A 32 -1.57 9.98 -25.01
N ALA A 33 -1.80 8.69 -24.89
CA ALA A 33 -1.47 7.72 -25.94
C ALA A 33 -2.48 7.72 -27.10
N GLN A 34 -3.64 8.33 -26.93
CA GLN A 34 -4.66 8.39 -27.99
C GLN A 34 -4.32 9.42 -29.06
N ARG A 35 -4.85 9.22 -30.24
CA ARG A 35 -4.78 10.19 -31.35
C ARG A 35 -6.17 10.75 -31.60
N TYR A 36 -6.25 12.06 -31.71
CA TYR A 36 -7.51 12.75 -31.97
C TYR A 36 -8.14 12.31 -33.30
N GLY A 37 -9.42 11.93 -33.23
CA GLY A 37 -10.20 11.48 -34.39
C GLY A 37 -10.07 9.98 -34.69
N ASP A 38 -9.25 9.25 -33.94
CA ASP A 38 -8.94 7.84 -34.18
C ASP A 38 -8.84 7.10 -32.82
N GLU A 39 -9.75 7.42 -31.91
CA GLU A 39 -9.80 6.88 -30.57
C GLU A 39 -10.47 5.50 -30.53
N PHE A 40 -9.88 4.60 -29.73
CA PHE A 40 -10.52 3.36 -29.36
C PHE A 40 -11.60 3.61 -28.30
N LEU A 41 -12.83 3.20 -28.57
CA LEU A 41 -13.96 3.29 -27.63
C LEU A 41 -14.81 2.02 -27.67
N ALA A 42 -15.08 1.46 -26.48
CA ALA A 42 -16.03 0.38 -26.29
C ALA A 42 -17.45 0.91 -26.06
N GLY A 43 -18.46 0.14 -26.43
CA GLY A 43 -19.87 0.47 -26.22
C GLY A 43 -20.70 0.41 -27.49
N PHE A 44 -22.02 0.58 -27.34
CA PHE A 44 -22.99 0.52 -28.43
C PHE A 44 -22.72 1.63 -29.46
N GLY A 45 -22.52 1.22 -30.72
CA GLY A 45 -22.28 2.15 -31.82
C GLY A 45 -20.91 2.84 -31.79
N LYS A 46 -19.99 2.41 -30.92
CA LYS A 46 -18.63 2.93 -30.80
C LYS A 46 -17.65 2.21 -31.74
N THR A 47 -16.36 2.50 -31.61
CA THR A 47 -15.31 2.05 -32.53
C THR A 47 -14.83 0.61 -32.31
N ALA A 48 -15.02 0.05 -31.10
CA ALA A 48 -14.68 -1.33 -30.77
C ALA A 48 -15.65 -2.31 -31.46
N ARG A 49 -15.37 -2.60 -32.73
CA ARG A 49 -16.12 -3.54 -33.59
C ARG A 49 -15.14 -4.43 -34.32
N ASP A 50 -15.59 -5.66 -34.63
CA ASP A 50 -14.83 -6.63 -35.41
C ASP A 50 -14.37 -6.03 -36.74
N GLY A 51 -13.09 -6.23 -37.07
CA GLY A 51 -12.46 -5.70 -38.27
C GLY A 51 -12.28 -4.18 -38.34
N LEU A 52 -12.74 -3.43 -37.32
CA LEU A 52 -12.45 -2.00 -37.18
C LEU A 52 -11.36 -1.81 -36.13
N HIS A 53 -11.70 -1.56 -34.88
CA HIS A 53 -10.71 -1.42 -33.80
C HIS A 53 -10.52 -2.73 -33.00
N LEU A 54 -11.28 -3.79 -33.28
CA LEU A 54 -11.02 -5.12 -32.78
C LEU A 54 -10.36 -5.97 -33.89
N LYS A 55 -9.24 -6.60 -33.57
CA LYS A 55 -8.52 -7.48 -34.47
C LYS A 55 -9.25 -8.82 -34.59
N ALA A 56 -9.52 -9.25 -35.80
CA ALA A 56 -10.01 -10.59 -36.13
C ALA A 56 -8.84 -11.60 -36.07
N ALA A 57 -8.48 -12.03 -34.86
CA ALA A 57 -7.34 -12.91 -34.64
C ALA A 57 -7.64 -13.91 -33.51
N ALA A 58 -6.81 -14.95 -33.42
CA ALA A 58 -6.89 -15.89 -32.31
C ALA A 58 -6.67 -15.19 -30.97
N VAL A 59 -7.39 -15.64 -29.92
CA VAL A 59 -7.32 -15.03 -28.59
C VAL A 59 -5.88 -14.92 -28.05
N ARG A 60 -5.03 -15.90 -28.32
CA ARG A 60 -3.60 -15.88 -27.95
C ARG A 60 -2.79 -14.72 -28.54
N GLU A 61 -3.29 -14.05 -29.56
CA GLU A 61 -2.62 -12.93 -30.24
C GLU A 61 -3.08 -11.56 -29.71
N THR A 62 -4.07 -11.54 -28.82
CA THR A 62 -4.70 -10.36 -28.28
C THR A 62 -4.66 -10.37 -26.75
N CYS A 63 -5.00 -9.27 -26.10
CA CYS A 63 -5.15 -9.24 -24.64
C CYS A 63 -6.40 -9.99 -24.18
N ASP A 64 -6.36 -10.59 -22.98
CA ASP A 64 -7.55 -11.18 -22.35
C ASP A 64 -8.48 -10.08 -21.82
N VAL A 65 -7.87 -9.06 -21.20
CA VAL A 65 -8.57 -7.89 -20.65
C VAL A 65 -7.83 -6.62 -21.08
N VAL A 66 -8.57 -5.58 -21.38
CA VAL A 66 -8.04 -4.24 -21.64
C VAL A 66 -8.81 -3.22 -20.82
N ILE A 67 -8.08 -2.39 -20.06
CA ILE A 67 -8.63 -1.18 -19.46
C ILE A 67 -8.34 -0.04 -20.44
N SER A 68 -9.39 0.52 -21.06
CA SER A 68 -9.22 1.51 -22.13
C SER A 68 -9.12 2.94 -21.57
N ASN A 69 -8.24 3.75 -22.15
CA ASN A 69 -8.19 5.23 -22.02
C ASN A 69 -8.24 5.76 -20.56
N VAL A 70 -7.60 5.08 -19.64
CA VAL A 70 -7.59 5.41 -18.22
C VAL A 70 -6.44 6.36 -17.88
N VAL A 71 -6.64 7.27 -16.93
CA VAL A 71 -5.55 8.09 -16.37
C VAL A 71 -4.80 7.27 -15.31
N VAL A 72 -3.58 6.89 -15.59
CA VAL A 72 -2.70 6.20 -14.64
C VAL A 72 -2.06 7.20 -13.70
N ILE A 73 -2.09 6.94 -12.39
CA ILE A 73 -1.25 7.59 -11.38
C ILE A 73 -0.33 6.53 -10.80
N ASP A 74 0.93 6.56 -11.19
CA ASP A 74 1.90 5.55 -10.77
C ASP A 74 3.31 6.15 -10.64
N ALA A 75 3.99 5.85 -9.52
CA ALA A 75 5.31 6.44 -9.23
C ALA A 75 6.42 6.02 -10.21
N ALA A 76 6.25 4.91 -10.95
CA ALA A 76 7.17 4.48 -12.00
C ALA A 76 6.79 5.01 -13.39
N GLN A 77 5.49 5.26 -13.64
CA GLN A 77 4.95 5.62 -14.95
C GLN A 77 4.61 7.13 -15.07
N GLY A 78 4.51 7.87 -13.96
CA GLY A 78 3.99 9.25 -13.95
C GLY A 78 2.46 9.30 -14.02
N ILE A 79 1.94 10.42 -14.55
CA ILE A 79 0.49 10.65 -14.68
C ILE A 79 0.14 10.74 -16.17
N ARG A 80 -0.35 9.64 -16.72
CA ARG A 80 -0.57 9.48 -18.17
C ARG A 80 -1.93 8.90 -18.50
N LYS A 81 -2.54 9.30 -19.60
CA LYS A 81 -3.68 8.60 -20.18
C LYS A 81 -3.21 7.53 -21.15
N VAL A 82 -3.52 6.28 -20.82
CA VAL A 82 -3.13 5.08 -21.59
C VAL A 82 -4.21 4.02 -21.51
N SER A 83 -4.09 3.01 -22.34
CA SER A 83 -4.78 1.74 -22.15
C SER A 83 -3.82 0.71 -21.57
N ILE A 84 -4.33 -0.22 -20.76
CA ILE A 84 -3.56 -1.27 -20.10
C ILE A 84 -4.06 -2.62 -20.61
N GLY A 85 -3.17 -3.35 -21.27
CA GLY A 85 -3.42 -4.71 -21.75
C GLY A 85 -2.99 -5.76 -20.73
N ILE A 86 -3.85 -6.74 -20.50
CA ILE A 86 -3.65 -7.80 -19.53
C ILE A 86 -3.77 -9.15 -20.24
N ARG A 87 -2.84 -10.07 -19.95
CA ARG A 87 -2.86 -11.45 -20.42
C ARG A 87 -2.40 -12.39 -19.31
N GLU A 88 -3.15 -13.47 -19.09
CA GLU A 88 -2.85 -14.47 -18.05
C GLU A 88 -2.56 -13.85 -16.67
N GLY A 89 -3.36 -12.85 -16.31
CA GLY A 89 -3.26 -12.16 -15.02
C GLY A 89 -2.13 -11.14 -14.88
N ARG A 90 -1.35 -10.91 -15.94
CA ARG A 90 -0.23 -9.96 -15.95
C ARG A 90 -0.44 -8.82 -16.93
N ILE A 91 0.10 -7.66 -16.59
CA ILE A 91 0.18 -6.55 -17.51
C ILE A 91 1.12 -6.94 -18.66
N CYS A 92 0.61 -7.03 -19.87
CA CYS A 92 1.39 -7.42 -21.05
C CYS A 92 1.77 -6.25 -21.94
N SER A 93 1.02 -5.15 -21.89
CA SER A 93 1.29 -3.94 -22.68
C SER A 93 0.61 -2.71 -22.09
N ILE A 94 1.17 -1.53 -22.35
CA ILE A 94 0.65 -0.23 -21.90
C ILE A 94 0.83 0.77 -23.04
N GLY A 95 -0.22 1.49 -23.43
CA GLY A 95 -0.14 2.48 -24.48
C GLY A 95 -1.47 2.66 -25.23
N ARG A 96 -1.41 2.75 -26.54
CA ARG A 96 -2.58 2.90 -27.40
C ARG A 96 -3.26 1.55 -27.67
N ALA A 97 -4.54 1.46 -27.36
CA ALA A 97 -5.33 0.25 -27.65
C ALA A 97 -5.92 0.30 -29.07
N GLY A 98 -6.08 -0.88 -29.68
CA GLY A 98 -6.77 -1.03 -30.94
C GLY A 98 -6.35 -2.25 -31.75
N ASN A 99 -6.67 -2.18 -33.04
CA ASN A 99 -6.32 -3.17 -34.05
C ASN A 99 -5.15 -2.64 -34.89
N PRO A 100 -3.96 -3.27 -34.85
CA PRO A 100 -2.81 -2.82 -35.63
C PRO A 100 -2.99 -2.96 -37.15
N ASP A 101 -4.00 -3.70 -37.62
CA ASP A 101 -4.28 -3.85 -39.06
C ASP A 101 -5.03 -2.62 -39.62
N THR A 102 -5.61 -1.78 -38.75
CA THR A 102 -6.39 -0.59 -39.12
C THR A 102 -5.88 0.71 -38.50
N LEU A 103 -5.06 0.62 -37.45
CA LEU A 103 -4.55 1.76 -36.69
C LEU A 103 -3.02 1.70 -36.56
N ASP A 104 -2.36 2.83 -36.76
CA ASP A 104 -0.92 2.95 -36.51
C ASP A 104 -0.59 3.14 -35.03
N GLY A 105 0.56 2.57 -34.61
CA GLY A 105 1.12 2.78 -33.27
C GLY A 105 0.26 2.18 -32.16
N VAL A 106 -0.34 1.02 -32.44
CA VAL A 106 -1.05 0.22 -31.44
C VAL A 106 -0.04 -0.56 -30.58
N ASP A 107 -0.09 -0.34 -29.27
CA ASP A 107 0.71 -1.04 -28.27
C ASP A 107 -0.09 -2.18 -27.61
N VAL A 108 -1.40 -1.97 -27.46
CA VAL A 108 -2.33 -2.85 -26.76
C VAL A 108 -3.30 -3.44 -27.79
N VAL A 109 -3.04 -4.68 -28.20
CA VAL A 109 -3.83 -5.34 -29.24
C VAL A 109 -5.13 -5.87 -28.65
N VAL A 110 -6.25 -5.35 -29.16
CA VAL A 110 -7.60 -5.73 -28.73
C VAL A 110 -8.23 -6.62 -29.79
N GLY A 111 -8.79 -7.75 -29.36
CA GLY A 111 -9.46 -8.70 -30.26
C GLY A 111 -10.92 -8.90 -29.92
N THR A 112 -11.59 -9.71 -30.73
CA THR A 112 -13.02 -10.06 -30.52
C THR A 112 -13.25 -10.87 -29.24
N GLY A 113 -12.20 -11.54 -28.71
CA GLY A 113 -12.23 -12.29 -27.45
C GLY A 113 -11.80 -11.49 -26.22
N THR A 114 -11.41 -10.20 -26.38
CA THR A 114 -10.94 -9.36 -25.30
C THR A 114 -12.10 -8.80 -24.48
N SER A 115 -12.04 -8.96 -23.15
CA SER A 115 -12.92 -8.23 -22.22
C SER A 115 -12.45 -6.80 -22.09
N ILE A 116 -13.34 -5.82 -22.26
CA ILE A 116 -12.98 -4.40 -22.23
C ILE A 116 -13.60 -3.75 -21.01
N VAL A 117 -12.76 -3.13 -20.18
CA VAL A 117 -13.16 -2.28 -19.08
C VAL A 117 -12.98 -0.82 -19.52
N SER A 118 -14.07 -0.08 -19.60
CA SER A 118 -14.03 1.35 -19.95
C SER A 118 -13.36 2.14 -18.85
N GLY A 119 -12.22 2.74 -19.18
CA GLY A 119 -11.42 3.56 -18.25
C GLY A 119 -11.59 5.06 -18.47
N GLU A 120 -12.41 5.46 -19.45
CA GLU A 120 -12.65 6.86 -19.80
C GLU A 120 -13.21 7.63 -18.60
N GLY A 121 -12.48 8.66 -18.18
CA GLY A 121 -12.84 9.45 -16.98
C GLY A 121 -12.47 8.81 -15.65
N LEU A 122 -11.91 7.60 -15.64
CA LEU A 122 -11.42 6.94 -14.43
C LEU A 122 -9.91 7.17 -14.23
N ILE A 123 -9.47 6.97 -12.99
CA ILE A 123 -8.07 6.93 -12.58
C ILE A 123 -7.72 5.48 -12.25
N ALA A 124 -6.57 4.99 -12.76
CA ALA A 124 -6.00 3.69 -12.39
C ALA A 124 -4.77 3.89 -11.50
N THR A 125 -4.70 3.12 -10.43
CA THR A 125 -3.51 2.98 -9.59
C THR A 125 -3.14 1.51 -9.45
N ALA A 126 -1.88 1.21 -9.14
CA ALA A 126 -1.56 -0.10 -8.62
C ALA A 126 -2.33 -0.34 -7.31
N GLY A 127 -2.67 -1.57 -7.02
CA GLY A 127 -3.25 -1.94 -5.74
C GLY A 127 -2.27 -1.64 -4.60
N ALA A 128 -2.78 -1.09 -3.50
CA ALA A 128 -1.98 -0.76 -2.34
C ALA A 128 -1.42 -2.03 -1.67
N VAL A 129 -0.24 -1.87 -1.08
CA VAL A 129 0.49 -2.88 -0.32
C VAL A 129 0.55 -2.46 1.14
N ASP A 130 -0.12 -3.17 2.01
CA ASP A 130 -0.14 -2.91 3.46
C ASP A 130 0.80 -3.89 4.17
N THR A 131 1.87 -3.37 4.74
CA THR A 131 2.96 -4.16 5.33
C THR A 131 2.91 -4.23 6.85
N HIS A 132 1.87 -3.67 7.46
CA HIS A 132 1.69 -3.70 8.91
C HIS A 132 0.23 -4.02 9.26
N VAL A 133 -0.07 -5.30 9.39
CA VAL A 133 -1.43 -5.78 9.63
C VAL A 133 -1.44 -6.91 10.66
N HIS A 134 -2.22 -6.73 11.71
CA HIS A 134 -2.55 -7.77 12.67
C HIS A 134 -3.79 -8.53 12.18
N LEU A 135 -3.63 -9.80 11.84
CA LEU A 135 -4.69 -10.59 11.19
C LEU A 135 -5.56 -11.30 12.24
N LEU A 136 -6.17 -10.56 13.17
CA LEU A 136 -6.98 -11.13 14.25
C LEU A 136 -8.33 -11.67 13.75
N SER A 137 -8.85 -11.12 12.66
CA SER A 137 -10.10 -11.55 12.05
C SER A 137 -10.02 -11.51 10.52
N PRO A 138 -10.51 -12.53 9.81
CA PRO A 138 -10.50 -12.56 8.34
C PRO A 138 -11.40 -11.49 7.70
N ARG A 139 -12.29 -10.85 8.43
CA ARG A 139 -13.12 -9.73 7.93
C ARG A 139 -12.31 -8.53 7.46
N ILE A 140 -11.06 -8.41 7.88
CA ILE A 140 -10.15 -7.37 7.43
C ILE A 140 -9.90 -7.42 5.91
N MET A 141 -10.02 -8.60 5.29
CA MET A 141 -9.80 -8.76 3.85
C MET A 141 -10.81 -7.98 3.01
N GLU A 142 -12.06 -7.98 3.43
CA GLU A 142 -13.10 -7.21 2.75
C GLU A 142 -12.86 -5.70 2.90
N ALA A 143 -12.52 -5.24 4.11
CA ALA A 143 -12.17 -3.84 4.37
C ALA A 143 -10.93 -3.40 3.57
N SER A 144 -9.94 -4.28 3.43
CA SER A 144 -8.73 -4.02 2.63
C SER A 144 -9.07 -3.85 1.16
N LEU A 145 -9.81 -4.78 0.56
CA LEU A 145 -10.25 -4.68 -0.83
C LEU A 145 -11.12 -3.44 -1.06
N ALA A 146 -12.05 -3.15 -0.14
CA ALA A 146 -12.92 -1.98 -0.20
C ALA A 146 -12.17 -0.64 -0.18
N SER A 147 -10.90 -0.63 0.24
CA SER A 147 -10.02 0.54 0.24
C SER A 147 -8.94 0.51 -0.86
N GLY A 148 -8.93 -0.52 -1.72
CA GLY A 148 -7.94 -0.66 -2.79
C GLY A 148 -6.63 -1.34 -2.36
N VAL A 149 -6.57 -1.94 -1.17
CA VAL A 149 -5.44 -2.77 -0.75
C VAL A 149 -5.57 -4.16 -1.36
N THR A 150 -4.58 -4.58 -2.12
CA THR A 150 -4.57 -5.88 -2.84
C THR A 150 -3.48 -6.83 -2.36
N THR A 151 -2.55 -6.34 -1.54
CA THR A 151 -1.44 -7.12 -0.98
C THR A 151 -1.27 -6.80 0.49
N ILE A 152 -1.13 -7.82 1.31
CA ILE A 152 -0.95 -7.70 2.76
C ILE A 152 0.27 -8.51 3.21
N ILE A 153 1.10 -7.90 4.05
CA ILE A 153 2.11 -8.60 4.84
C ILE A 153 1.63 -8.59 6.28
N GLY A 154 1.17 -9.75 6.71
CA GLY A 154 0.57 -9.94 8.03
C GLY A 154 1.57 -10.51 9.04
N GLN A 155 1.31 -10.28 10.30
CA GLN A 155 2.25 -10.65 11.37
C GLN A 155 1.68 -11.64 12.40
N GLU A 156 0.40 -11.89 12.40
CA GLU A 156 -0.26 -12.94 13.19
C GLU A 156 -1.58 -13.34 12.54
N PHE A 157 -2.28 -14.32 13.09
CA PHE A 157 -3.62 -14.68 12.62
C PHE A 157 -4.50 -15.16 13.77
N GLY A 158 -5.76 -14.73 13.75
CA GLY A 158 -6.70 -15.03 14.84
C GLY A 158 -6.31 -14.39 16.18
N PRO A 159 -7.14 -14.51 17.21
CA PRO A 159 -6.88 -13.97 18.54
C PRO A 159 -5.87 -14.85 19.30
N VAL A 160 -4.77 -15.18 18.67
CA VAL A 160 -3.69 -15.99 19.23
C VAL A 160 -2.58 -15.03 19.67
N TRP A 161 -2.20 -15.11 20.94
CA TRP A 161 -1.14 -14.25 21.44
C TRP A 161 0.22 -14.63 20.84
N GLY A 162 0.84 -13.66 20.21
CA GLY A 162 2.19 -13.80 19.67
C GLY A 162 2.40 -12.89 18.48
N VAL A 163 3.20 -11.87 18.65
CA VAL A 163 3.52 -10.91 17.60
C VAL A 163 4.52 -11.54 16.62
N GLY A 164 4.04 -11.80 15.41
CA GLY A 164 4.67 -12.70 14.45
C GLY A 164 4.10 -14.12 14.57
N VAL A 165 4.02 -14.84 13.47
CA VAL A 165 3.50 -16.21 13.43
C VAL A 165 4.56 -17.18 13.94
N ASN A 166 4.21 -17.97 14.96
CA ASN A 166 5.19 -18.64 15.80
C ASN A 166 5.77 -19.95 15.26
N SER A 167 5.03 -20.72 14.48
CA SER A 167 5.49 -22.05 14.07
C SER A 167 5.19 -22.35 12.61
N PRO A 168 5.97 -23.26 11.99
CA PRO A 168 5.67 -23.74 10.64
C PRO A 168 4.27 -24.32 10.49
N TRP A 169 3.77 -25.03 11.51
CA TRP A 169 2.41 -25.54 11.53
C TRP A 169 1.37 -24.41 11.41
N ALA A 170 1.52 -23.37 12.23
CA ALA A 170 0.61 -22.23 12.22
C ALA A 170 0.65 -21.45 10.89
N LEU A 171 1.86 -21.19 10.36
CA LEU A 171 2.07 -20.54 9.07
C LEU A 171 1.36 -21.28 7.92
N ARG A 172 1.52 -22.60 7.84
CA ARG A 172 0.87 -23.41 6.80
C ARG A 172 -0.66 -23.35 6.89
N HIS A 173 -1.23 -23.39 8.09
CA HIS A 173 -2.68 -23.25 8.28
C HIS A 173 -3.17 -21.83 7.94
N ALA A 174 -2.40 -20.79 8.26
CA ALA A 174 -2.71 -19.42 7.89
C ALA A 174 -2.76 -19.27 6.37
N PHE A 175 -1.73 -19.71 5.64
CA PHE A 175 -1.74 -19.66 4.17
C PHE A 175 -2.96 -20.37 3.56
N ASN A 176 -3.30 -21.55 4.06
CA ASN A 176 -4.46 -22.28 3.58
C ASN A 176 -5.79 -21.53 3.86
N ALA A 177 -5.91 -20.91 5.03
CA ALA A 177 -7.10 -20.11 5.38
C ALA A 177 -7.29 -18.90 4.44
N PHE A 178 -6.18 -18.31 3.95
CA PHE A 178 -6.23 -17.18 3.05
C PHE A 178 -6.57 -17.52 1.60
N ASP A 179 -6.62 -18.79 1.22
CA ASP A 179 -7.03 -19.20 -0.14
C ASP A 179 -8.46 -18.76 -0.51
N ALA A 180 -9.28 -18.43 0.46
CA ALA A 180 -10.63 -17.93 0.26
C ALA A 180 -10.71 -16.42 -0.12
N TRP A 181 -9.60 -15.67 -0.10
CA TRP A 181 -9.61 -14.22 -0.26
C TRP A 181 -8.75 -13.75 -1.43
N PRO A 182 -9.25 -12.86 -2.31
CA PRO A 182 -8.51 -12.37 -3.47
C PRO A 182 -7.51 -11.26 -3.08
N VAL A 183 -6.60 -11.56 -2.17
CA VAL A 183 -5.55 -10.64 -1.68
C VAL A 183 -4.24 -11.40 -1.68
N ASN A 184 -3.16 -10.83 -2.22
CA ASN A 184 -1.85 -11.44 -2.07
C ASN A 184 -1.44 -11.38 -0.60
N ILE A 185 -0.78 -12.41 -0.12
CA ILE A 185 -0.43 -12.55 1.29
C ILE A 185 1.02 -12.98 1.49
N GLY A 186 1.70 -12.37 2.45
CA GLY A 186 2.92 -12.86 3.07
C GLY A 186 2.77 -12.80 4.58
N PHE A 187 3.48 -13.66 5.30
CA PHE A 187 3.49 -13.65 6.76
C PHE A 187 4.87 -13.33 7.30
N LEU A 188 4.92 -12.49 8.32
CA LEU A 188 6.13 -12.30 9.11
C LEU A 188 6.15 -13.34 10.22
N GLY A 189 7.20 -14.15 10.25
CA GLY A 189 7.50 -15.04 11.35
C GLY A 189 7.92 -14.23 12.58
N ARG A 190 7.82 -14.84 13.77
CA ARG A 190 8.26 -14.23 15.01
C ARG A 190 9.78 -14.10 15.03
N GLY A 191 10.29 -12.87 14.98
CA GLY A 191 11.71 -12.54 14.96
C GLY A 191 12.34 -12.36 16.33
N SER A 192 11.53 -12.24 17.41
CA SER A 192 12.01 -12.05 18.77
C SER A 192 12.57 -13.36 19.36
N SER A 193 13.72 -13.79 18.86
CA SER A 193 14.44 -14.98 19.32
C SER A 193 15.95 -14.74 19.39
N SER A 194 16.56 -15.20 20.46
CA SER A 194 18.02 -15.22 20.63
C SER A 194 18.69 -16.44 19.99
N ASP A 195 17.90 -17.37 19.45
CA ASP A 195 18.36 -18.54 18.70
C ASP A 195 17.88 -18.44 17.24
N ALA A 196 18.76 -18.78 16.31
CA ALA A 196 18.48 -18.75 14.89
C ALA A 196 17.56 -19.89 14.41
N ALA A 197 17.57 -21.05 15.10
CA ALA A 197 16.86 -22.23 14.63
C ALA A 197 15.35 -22.00 14.39
N PRO A 198 14.57 -21.44 15.32
CA PRO A 198 13.14 -21.21 15.09
C PRO A 198 12.87 -20.19 13.97
N LEU A 199 13.81 -19.27 13.72
CA LEU A 199 13.69 -18.31 12.63
C LEU A 199 13.87 -19.00 11.26
N VAL A 200 14.89 -19.84 11.15
CA VAL A 200 15.15 -20.63 9.93
C VAL A 200 14.01 -21.60 9.65
N GLU A 201 13.49 -22.29 10.65
CA GLU A 201 12.32 -23.18 10.54
C GLU A 201 11.08 -22.41 10.04
N ALA A 202 10.83 -21.21 10.57
CA ALA A 202 9.71 -20.37 10.11
C ALA A 202 9.83 -20.00 8.63
N LEU A 203 11.04 -19.68 8.15
CA LEU A 203 11.29 -19.39 6.73
C LEU A 203 11.16 -20.65 5.87
N ALA A 204 11.92 -21.70 6.19
CA ALA A 204 12.09 -22.87 5.33
C ALA A 204 10.88 -23.80 5.34
N GLU A 205 10.31 -24.09 6.51
CA GLU A 205 9.21 -25.03 6.64
C GLU A 205 7.83 -24.37 6.73
N GLY A 206 7.81 -23.11 7.21
CA GLY A 206 6.58 -22.34 7.40
C GLY A 206 6.25 -21.42 6.24
N GLY A 207 7.25 -21.00 5.44
CA GLY A 207 7.08 -20.07 4.34
C GLY A 207 6.95 -18.61 4.78
N ALA A 208 7.43 -18.23 5.96
CA ALA A 208 7.46 -16.83 6.35
C ALA A 208 8.25 -16.00 5.31
N SER A 209 7.78 -14.79 5.01
CA SER A 209 8.40 -13.86 4.05
C SER A 209 9.39 -12.89 4.71
N GLY A 210 9.56 -12.97 6.01
CA GLY A 210 10.39 -12.11 6.83
C GLY A 210 10.09 -12.29 8.30
N PHE A 211 10.54 -11.34 9.12
CA PHE A 211 10.39 -11.42 10.57
C PHE A 211 9.74 -10.16 11.15
N LYS A 212 8.92 -10.34 12.18
CA LYS A 212 8.49 -9.29 13.10
C LYS A 212 9.25 -9.41 14.41
N VAL A 213 9.97 -8.36 14.78
CA VAL A 213 10.55 -8.20 16.11
C VAL A 213 9.68 -7.20 16.87
N HIS A 214 9.23 -7.56 18.06
CA HIS A 214 8.30 -6.76 18.86
C HIS A 214 8.68 -6.76 20.33
N GLU A 215 8.56 -5.62 20.99
CA GLU A 215 8.91 -5.42 22.39
C GLU A 215 8.24 -6.42 23.33
N ASP A 216 6.94 -6.71 23.15
CA ASP A 216 6.17 -7.63 23.97
C ASP A 216 6.75 -9.05 24.01
N MET A 217 7.49 -9.41 22.98
CA MET A 217 8.15 -10.73 22.85
C MET A 217 9.66 -10.66 23.00
N GLY A 218 10.19 -9.47 23.29
CA GLY A 218 11.60 -9.20 23.48
C GLY A 218 12.28 -8.64 22.21
N ALA A 219 12.45 -7.33 22.15
CA ALA A 219 13.21 -6.64 21.10
C ALA A 219 14.60 -6.24 21.60
N HIS A 220 15.20 -7.03 22.50
CA HIS A 220 16.53 -6.75 23.04
C HIS A 220 17.65 -7.02 22.02
N THR A 221 18.84 -6.50 22.29
CA THR A 221 19.99 -6.49 21.35
C THR A 221 20.28 -7.85 20.72
N ARG A 222 20.31 -8.92 21.51
CA ARG A 222 20.62 -10.27 20.98
C ARG A 222 19.54 -10.82 20.08
N ALA A 223 18.25 -10.62 20.41
CA ALA A 223 17.14 -11.07 19.56
C ALA A 223 17.14 -10.32 18.22
N LEU A 224 17.29 -8.99 18.27
CA LEU A 224 17.36 -8.17 17.08
C LEU A 224 18.56 -8.53 16.19
N ASP A 225 19.76 -8.72 16.78
CA ASP A 225 20.95 -9.14 16.03
C ASP A 225 20.77 -10.52 15.39
N THR A 226 20.16 -11.48 16.11
CA THR A 226 19.89 -12.81 15.56
C THR A 226 18.93 -12.74 14.39
N ALA A 227 17.85 -11.98 14.50
CA ALA A 227 16.89 -11.80 13.41
C ALA A 227 17.53 -11.14 12.17
N LEU A 228 18.34 -10.09 12.38
CA LEU A 228 19.06 -9.42 11.29
C LEU A 228 20.06 -10.34 10.60
N ARG A 229 20.84 -11.13 11.35
CA ARG A 229 21.80 -12.08 10.78
C ARG A 229 21.11 -13.14 9.92
N VAL A 230 20.04 -13.75 10.41
CA VAL A 230 19.25 -14.73 9.64
C VAL A 230 18.62 -14.06 8.40
N ALA A 231 18.16 -12.82 8.54
CA ALA A 231 17.61 -12.07 7.43
C ALA A 231 18.64 -11.77 6.33
N GLU A 232 19.90 -11.44 6.70
CA GLU A 232 21.01 -11.27 5.73
C GLU A 232 21.30 -12.58 4.97
N GLU A 233 21.26 -13.72 5.65
CA GLU A 233 21.51 -15.04 5.05
C GLU A 233 20.42 -15.49 4.08
N HIS A 234 19.18 -15.07 4.31
CA HIS A 234 17.99 -15.55 3.58
C HIS A 234 17.31 -14.50 2.68
N ASP A 235 17.88 -13.30 2.57
CA ASP A 235 17.31 -12.17 1.82
C ASP A 235 15.83 -11.90 2.16
N VAL A 236 15.53 -11.73 3.46
CA VAL A 236 14.20 -11.39 3.95
C VAL A 236 14.20 -10.11 4.79
N GLN A 237 13.05 -9.45 4.93
CA GLN A 237 12.95 -8.22 5.71
C GLN A 237 12.76 -8.50 7.20
N VAL A 238 13.31 -7.61 8.03
CA VAL A 238 13.00 -7.52 9.46
C VAL A 238 12.15 -6.26 9.70
N ALA A 239 10.93 -6.45 10.17
CA ALA A 239 10.05 -5.39 10.62
C ALA A 239 10.16 -5.22 12.13
N LEU A 240 10.47 -4.01 12.58
CA LEU A 240 10.73 -3.71 13.99
C LEU A 240 9.64 -2.83 14.60
N HIS A 241 9.01 -3.32 15.66
CA HIS A 241 8.42 -2.52 16.70
C HIS A 241 9.45 -2.45 17.83
N SER A 242 10.12 -1.32 17.98
CA SER A 242 11.22 -1.17 18.95
C SER A 242 10.72 -1.18 20.38
N ASP A 243 11.64 -1.48 21.33
CA ASP A 243 11.33 -1.54 22.74
C ASP A 243 10.93 -0.16 23.31
N GLY A 244 9.67 0.00 23.63
CA GLY A 244 9.13 1.24 24.17
C GLY A 244 8.39 1.09 25.49
N LEU A 245 8.02 -0.15 25.85
CA LEU A 245 7.35 -0.47 27.11
C LEU A 245 8.31 -1.09 28.12
N ASN A 246 9.18 -1.98 27.67
CA ASN A 246 10.09 -2.72 28.54
C ASN A 246 11.30 -1.90 28.97
N GLU A 247 11.60 -0.83 28.23
CA GLU A 247 12.70 0.09 28.55
C GLU A 247 14.08 -0.59 28.56
N CYS A 248 14.21 -1.68 27.80
CA CYS A 248 15.47 -2.42 27.67
C CYS A 248 16.48 -1.72 26.76
N LEU A 249 15.99 -0.97 25.78
CA LEU A 249 16.78 -0.30 24.77
C LEU A 249 16.43 1.18 24.65
N SER A 250 17.45 2.00 24.38
CA SER A 250 17.28 3.32 23.80
C SER A 250 17.28 3.24 22.26
N VAL A 251 16.83 4.29 21.57
CA VAL A 251 16.93 4.35 20.10
C VAL A 251 18.39 4.25 19.65
N GLU A 252 19.32 4.79 20.41
CA GLU A 252 20.75 4.74 20.15
C GLU A 252 21.29 3.30 20.29
N ASP A 253 20.79 2.52 21.24
CA ASP A 253 21.14 1.10 21.38
C ASP A 253 20.60 0.29 20.21
N THR A 254 19.37 0.54 19.80
CA THR A 254 18.78 -0.09 18.60
C THR A 254 19.60 0.23 17.37
N LEU A 255 19.91 1.50 17.11
CA LEU A 255 20.70 1.92 15.95
C LEU A 255 22.11 1.29 15.95
N ARG A 256 22.73 1.13 17.14
CA ARG A 256 24.03 0.47 17.27
C ARG A 256 23.96 -1.01 16.88
N VAL A 257 22.89 -1.72 17.26
CA VAL A 257 22.69 -3.13 16.91
C VAL A 257 22.48 -3.32 15.42
N LEU A 258 21.87 -2.33 14.74
CA LEU A 258 21.66 -2.44 13.28
C LEU A 258 22.97 -2.55 12.52
N GLU A 259 24.04 -1.89 12.94
CA GLU A 259 25.37 -1.92 12.29
C GLU A 259 25.31 -1.65 10.78
N GLY A 260 24.40 -0.75 10.35
CA GLY A 260 24.18 -0.43 8.94
C GLY A 260 23.33 -1.44 8.16
N ARG A 261 22.86 -2.53 8.79
CA ARG A 261 21.96 -3.50 8.16
C ARG A 261 20.56 -2.91 7.96
N THR A 262 19.90 -3.30 6.89
CA THR A 262 18.54 -2.84 6.55
C THR A 262 17.51 -3.27 7.60
N ILE A 263 16.59 -2.36 7.92
CA ILE A 263 15.42 -2.65 8.74
C ILE A 263 14.22 -1.83 8.28
N HIS A 264 13.02 -2.39 8.41
CA HIS A 264 11.76 -1.66 8.29
C HIS A 264 11.26 -1.29 9.69
N ALA A 265 11.38 -0.03 10.07
CA ALA A 265 10.92 0.47 11.37
C ALA A 265 9.46 0.92 11.27
N PHE A 266 8.59 0.32 12.09
CA PHE A 266 7.16 0.60 12.13
C PHE A 266 6.87 1.83 13.01
N HIS A 267 5.75 2.53 12.72
CA HIS A 267 5.19 3.66 13.50
C HIS A 267 6.27 4.53 14.17
N ILE A 268 7.25 5.00 13.38
CA ILE A 268 8.43 5.72 13.88
C ILE A 268 8.13 7.09 14.51
N GLU A 269 6.89 7.59 14.45
CA GLU A 269 6.48 8.78 15.19
C GLU A 269 6.46 8.54 16.72
N GLY A 270 6.42 7.29 17.15
CA GLY A 270 6.57 6.84 18.52
C GLY A 270 5.27 6.74 19.33
N CYS A 271 4.14 7.20 18.84
CA CYS A 271 2.87 7.11 19.58
C CYS A 271 2.23 5.71 19.49
N GLY A 272 2.37 5.06 18.34
CA GLY A 272 1.86 3.70 18.10
C GLY A 272 2.74 2.60 18.69
N GLY A 273 3.96 2.94 19.12
CA GLY A 273 4.94 1.99 19.64
C GLY A 273 6.35 2.53 19.54
N GLY A 274 7.33 1.73 19.96
CA GLY A 274 8.73 2.10 19.93
C GLY A 274 9.17 3.02 21.06
N HIS A 275 10.41 3.50 20.95
CA HIS A 275 11.01 4.39 21.96
C HIS A 275 10.44 5.80 21.87
N VAL A 276 9.62 6.13 22.83
CA VAL A 276 8.96 7.43 22.92
C VAL A 276 9.80 8.40 23.76
N PRO A 277 9.95 9.66 23.32
CA PRO A 277 9.46 10.27 22.06
C PRO A 277 10.48 10.28 20.92
N ASN A 278 11.66 9.72 21.13
CA ASN A 278 12.82 9.94 20.26
C ASN A 278 13.01 8.89 19.14
N VAL A 279 12.13 7.90 19.01
CA VAL A 279 12.22 6.88 17.94
C VAL A 279 12.15 7.51 16.54
N LEU A 280 11.55 8.69 16.41
CA LEU A 280 11.47 9.45 15.16
C LEU A 280 12.86 9.80 14.56
N LYS A 281 13.93 9.76 15.37
CA LYS A 281 15.33 9.85 14.89
C LYS A 281 15.64 8.82 13.80
N MET A 282 14.96 7.68 13.79
CA MET A 282 15.15 6.64 12.79
C MET A 282 14.78 7.10 11.37
N ALA A 283 13.90 8.10 11.22
CA ALA A 283 13.46 8.59 9.91
C ALA A 283 14.59 9.20 9.05
N GLY A 284 15.70 9.61 9.66
CA GLY A 284 16.84 10.19 8.95
C GLY A 284 17.95 9.19 8.61
N VAL A 285 17.86 7.95 9.07
CA VAL A 285 18.97 6.99 9.05
C VAL A 285 19.04 6.25 7.71
N PRO A 286 20.22 6.19 7.03
CA PRO A 286 20.33 5.68 5.65
C PRO A 286 19.95 4.22 5.42
N ASN A 287 20.00 3.38 6.43
CA ASN A 287 19.65 1.95 6.36
C ASN A 287 18.31 1.62 7.03
N VAL A 288 17.57 2.63 7.48
CA VAL A 288 16.26 2.45 8.11
C VAL A 288 15.16 2.91 7.16
N ILE A 289 14.29 1.99 6.78
CA ILE A 289 13.07 2.31 6.03
C ILE A 289 11.99 2.57 7.07
N GLY A 290 11.59 3.83 7.21
CA GLY A 290 10.56 4.23 8.18
C GLY A 290 9.15 4.15 7.61
N SER A 291 8.21 3.72 8.45
CA SER A 291 6.78 3.77 8.14
C SER A 291 5.97 4.38 9.26
N SER A 292 4.85 4.96 8.87
CA SER A 292 3.80 5.46 9.76
C SER A 292 2.55 4.61 9.67
N THR A 293 1.75 4.64 10.72
CA THR A 293 0.44 4.00 10.77
C THR A 293 -0.68 5.03 10.67
N ASN A 294 -1.80 4.63 10.11
CA ASN A 294 -2.84 5.58 9.72
C ASN A 294 -3.55 6.35 10.86
N PRO A 295 -3.59 5.93 12.13
CA PRO A 295 -4.26 6.69 13.17
C PRO A 295 -3.69 8.09 13.43
N THR A 296 -2.38 8.31 13.27
CA THR A 296 -1.75 9.63 13.43
C THR A 296 -1.93 10.55 12.21
N LEU A 297 -2.36 10.00 11.08
CA LEU A 297 -2.38 10.65 9.77
C LEU A 297 -3.77 11.11 9.33
N PRO A 298 -3.94 12.35 8.89
CA PRO A 298 -3.09 13.50 9.18
C PRO A 298 -3.20 13.91 10.65
N PHE A 299 -2.20 14.60 11.19
CA PHE A 299 -2.28 15.19 12.53
C PHE A 299 -3.49 16.12 12.63
N GLY A 300 -4.45 15.75 13.44
CA GLY A 300 -5.71 16.45 13.65
C GLY A 300 -5.91 16.88 15.08
N ARG A 301 -6.89 17.75 15.33
CA ARG A 301 -7.21 18.30 16.64
C ARG A 301 -7.37 17.24 17.71
N ASP A 302 -8.02 16.13 17.39
CA ASP A 302 -8.36 15.09 18.36
C ASP A 302 -7.36 13.91 18.38
N ALA A 303 -6.28 13.97 17.57
CA ALA A 303 -5.35 12.87 17.39
C ALA A 303 -4.70 12.41 18.71
N VAL A 304 -4.32 13.35 19.58
CA VAL A 304 -3.73 13.05 20.89
C VAL A 304 -4.72 12.29 21.80
N ALA A 305 -5.98 12.75 21.85
CA ALA A 305 -7.00 12.13 22.68
C ALA A 305 -7.41 10.75 22.15
N GLU A 306 -7.51 10.60 20.82
CA GLU A 306 -7.80 9.32 20.17
C GLU A 306 -6.69 8.31 20.47
N HIS A 307 -5.42 8.71 20.33
CA HIS A 307 -4.28 7.84 20.61
C HIS A 307 -4.18 7.44 22.08
N TYR A 308 -4.48 8.34 23.01
CA TYR A 308 -4.51 7.99 24.42
C TYR A 308 -5.49 6.84 24.69
N GLY A 309 -6.71 6.95 24.17
CA GLY A 309 -7.72 5.90 24.30
C GLY A 309 -7.29 4.56 23.67
N MET A 310 -6.63 4.62 22.52
CA MET A 310 -6.13 3.44 21.81
C MET A 310 -4.99 2.75 22.57
N ILE A 311 -3.98 3.50 23.06
CA ILE A 311 -2.88 2.94 23.85
C ILE A 311 -3.40 2.27 25.12
N VAL A 312 -4.28 2.93 25.85
CA VAL A 312 -4.92 2.35 27.05
C VAL A 312 -5.61 1.03 26.73
N SER A 313 -6.38 1.00 25.64
CA SER A 313 -7.15 -0.19 25.24
C SER A 313 -6.25 -1.34 24.77
N VAL A 314 -5.29 -1.06 23.87
CA VAL A 314 -4.47 -2.10 23.24
C VAL A 314 -3.46 -2.71 24.21
N HIS A 315 -2.92 -1.92 25.14
CA HIS A 315 -1.97 -2.41 26.14
C HIS A 315 -2.63 -2.83 27.46
N ASP A 316 -3.96 -2.91 27.52
CA ASP A 316 -4.74 -3.25 28.73
C ASP A 316 -4.34 -2.40 29.96
N LEU A 317 -4.01 -1.12 29.76
CA LEU A 317 -3.63 -0.22 30.82
C LEU A 317 -4.84 0.16 31.67
N LYS A 318 -4.62 0.32 32.97
CA LYS A 318 -5.66 0.68 33.93
C LYS A 318 -5.57 2.16 34.28
N THR A 319 -6.49 2.95 33.79
CA THR A 319 -6.49 4.42 33.96
C THR A 319 -6.67 4.89 35.40
N ASP A 320 -7.16 4.03 36.29
CA ASP A 320 -7.25 4.24 37.73
C ASP A 320 -5.92 3.97 38.45
N LEU A 321 -4.93 3.35 37.78
CA LEU A 321 -3.57 3.23 38.30
C LEU A 321 -2.73 4.43 37.80
N PRO A 322 -2.19 5.24 38.72
CA PRO A 322 -1.44 6.45 38.34
C PRO A 322 -0.24 6.18 37.44
N GLY A 323 0.45 5.04 37.62
CA GLY A 323 1.59 4.63 36.81
C GLY A 323 1.19 4.35 35.34
N ASP A 324 0.13 3.58 35.12
CA ASP A 324 -0.38 3.24 33.79
C ASP A 324 -0.88 4.49 33.05
N ALA A 325 -1.62 5.33 33.77
CA ALA A 325 -2.12 6.59 33.22
C ALA A 325 -0.99 7.56 32.85
N ALA A 326 0.10 7.60 33.65
CA ALA A 326 1.27 8.41 33.33
C ALA A 326 1.99 7.86 32.09
N MET A 327 2.25 6.56 32.03
CA MET A 327 2.88 5.89 30.88
C MET A 327 2.11 6.17 29.58
N ALA A 328 0.79 6.02 29.59
CA ALA A 328 -0.03 6.29 28.41
C ALA A 328 0.09 7.75 27.94
N ARG A 329 0.13 8.72 28.87
CA ARG A 329 0.27 10.15 28.52
C ARG A 329 1.66 10.48 27.99
N ASP A 330 2.70 9.90 28.58
CA ASP A 330 4.08 10.21 28.23
C ASP A 330 4.48 9.69 26.84
N ARG A 331 3.75 8.70 26.32
CA ARG A 331 3.95 8.17 24.97
C ARG A 331 3.42 9.08 23.86
N ILE A 332 2.51 9.99 24.16
CA ILE A 332 1.78 10.74 23.13
C ILE A 332 2.19 12.21 23.15
N ARG A 333 2.74 12.67 22.03
CA ARG A 333 3.22 14.04 21.89
C ARG A 333 2.76 14.65 20.58
N ALA A 334 2.01 15.74 20.66
CA ALA A 334 1.53 16.50 19.51
C ALA A 334 2.67 16.95 18.58
N GLY A 335 3.84 17.28 19.16
CA GLY A 335 5.01 17.72 18.39
C GLY A 335 5.55 16.64 17.43
N THR A 336 5.61 15.39 17.86
CA THR A 336 6.06 14.27 17.00
C THR A 336 5.04 13.93 15.93
N MET A 337 3.74 13.95 16.26
CA MET A 337 2.66 13.76 15.28
C MET A 337 2.66 14.87 14.20
N GLY A 338 2.84 16.14 14.60
CA GLY A 338 2.94 17.23 13.63
C GLY A 338 4.20 17.15 12.76
N ALA A 339 5.33 16.76 13.34
CA ALA A 339 6.57 16.57 12.60
C ALA A 339 6.49 15.37 11.62
N GLU A 340 5.75 14.33 11.95
CA GLU A 340 5.48 13.18 11.09
C GLU A 340 4.88 13.61 9.75
N ASP A 341 3.82 14.42 9.73
CA ASP A 341 3.21 14.94 8.49
C ASP A 341 4.25 15.66 7.61
N VAL A 342 5.12 16.47 8.23
CA VAL A 342 6.18 17.19 7.50
C VAL A 342 7.24 16.26 6.95
N LEU A 343 7.69 15.27 7.71
CA LEU A 343 8.66 14.26 7.27
C LEU A 343 8.11 13.43 6.10
N HIS A 344 6.82 13.15 6.10
CA HIS A 344 6.16 12.54 4.95
C HIS A 344 6.21 13.44 3.71
N ASP A 345 5.89 14.71 3.83
CA ASP A 345 5.89 15.63 2.69
C ASP A 345 7.30 15.89 2.14
N LEU A 346 8.32 15.86 3.02
CA LEU A 346 9.73 15.93 2.64
C LEU A 346 10.28 14.63 2.04
N GLY A 347 9.56 13.52 2.18
CA GLY A 347 9.98 12.20 1.69
C GLY A 347 11.01 11.49 2.58
N ALA A 348 11.07 11.82 3.87
CA ALA A 348 11.92 11.15 4.86
C ALA A 348 11.25 9.90 5.45
N ILE A 349 9.92 9.86 5.50
CA ILE A 349 9.15 8.65 5.81
C ILE A 349 8.58 8.11 4.51
N GLY A 350 8.97 6.89 4.14
CA GLY A 350 8.74 6.33 2.82
C GLY A 350 7.51 5.48 2.64
N ILE A 351 6.86 5.05 3.74
CA ILE A 351 5.75 4.10 3.73
C ILE A 351 4.63 4.58 4.67
N THR A 352 3.38 4.35 4.26
CA THR A 352 2.19 4.42 5.11
C THR A 352 1.53 3.05 5.15
N SER A 353 1.15 2.58 6.33
CA SER A 353 0.51 1.30 6.59
C SER A 353 -0.69 1.44 7.50
N SER A 354 -1.43 0.36 7.73
CA SER A 354 -2.65 0.46 8.53
C SER A 354 -2.43 0.29 10.02
N ASP A 355 -1.60 -0.65 10.43
CA ASP A 355 -1.62 -1.24 11.79
C ASP A 355 -3.02 -1.78 12.15
N ALA A 356 -3.70 -2.30 11.15
CA ALA A 356 -5.08 -2.73 11.30
C ALA A 356 -5.19 -3.90 12.27
N GLN A 357 -6.27 -3.89 13.06
CA GLN A 357 -6.54 -4.80 14.17
C GLN A 357 -5.50 -4.77 15.32
N GLY A 358 -4.46 -3.93 15.22
CA GLY A 358 -3.67 -3.41 16.32
C GLY A 358 -4.23 -2.04 16.72
N MET A 359 -3.54 -0.96 16.30
CA MET A 359 -3.99 0.41 16.63
C MET A 359 -4.64 1.16 15.45
N GLY A 360 -4.71 0.56 14.25
CA GLY A 360 -5.22 1.24 13.05
C GLY A 360 -6.34 0.53 12.32
N ARG A 361 -6.62 0.98 11.08
CA ARG A 361 -7.80 0.56 10.30
C ARG A 361 -7.45 0.36 8.83
N ALA A 362 -7.56 -0.87 8.31
CA ALA A 362 -7.25 -1.21 6.92
C ALA A 362 -7.99 -0.34 5.90
N GLY A 363 -9.28 -0.13 6.10
CA GLY A 363 -10.13 0.66 5.19
C GLY A 363 -9.81 2.15 5.09
N GLU A 364 -8.87 2.65 5.89
CA GLU A 364 -8.57 4.09 5.96
C GLU A 364 -7.16 4.46 5.45
N THR A 365 -6.32 3.48 5.13
CA THR A 365 -4.90 3.74 4.83
C THR A 365 -4.72 4.65 3.61
N VAL A 366 -5.36 4.33 2.49
CA VAL A 366 -5.26 5.15 1.26
C VAL A 366 -5.87 6.53 1.50
N ARG A 367 -7.05 6.57 2.10
CA ARG A 367 -7.78 7.81 2.37
C ARG A 367 -6.99 8.76 3.26
N ARG A 368 -6.48 8.30 4.39
CA ARG A 368 -5.72 9.13 5.34
C ARG A 368 -4.40 9.61 4.75
N THR A 369 -3.73 8.79 3.95
CA THR A 369 -2.52 9.18 3.22
C THR A 369 -2.77 10.36 2.28
N PHE A 370 -3.86 10.34 1.50
CA PHE A 370 -4.20 11.45 0.63
C PHE A 370 -4.83 12.66 1.35
N ALA A 371 -5.48 12.44 2.50
CA ALA A 371 -5.89 13.54 3.37
C ALA A 371 -4.68 14.30 3.94
N MET A 372 -3.63 13.56 4.34
CA MET A 372 -2.34 14.15 4.75
C MET A 372 -1.68 14.92 3.60
N ALA A 373 -1.65 14.37 2.38
CA ALA A 373 -1.12 15.08 1.22
C ALA A 373 -1.84 16.41 0.98
N GLY A 374 -3.17 16.43 1.13
CA GLY A 374 -3.98 17.65 1.02
C GLY A 374 -3.68 18.66 2.11
N LYS A 375 -3.56 18.21 3.37
CA LYS A 375 -3.15 19.06 4.49
C LYS A 375 -1.76 19.68 4.25
N MET A 376 -0.79 18.87 3.82
CA MET A 376 0.56 19.36 3.54
C MET A 376 0.59 20.35 2.37
N LYS A 377 -0.25 20.17 1.36
CA LYS A 377 -0.43 21.20 0.33
C LYS A 377 -0.94 22.51 0.91
N ALA A 378 -1.94 22.45 1.78
CA ALA A 378 -2.53 23.65 2.40
C ALA A 378 -1.52 24.41 3.28
N GLU A 379 -0.69 23.69 4.03
CA GLU A 379 0.30 24.28 4.94
C GLU A 379 1.59 24.74 4.25
N ARG A 380 2.08 23.95 3.28
CA ARG A 380 3.41 24.14 2.68
C ARG A 380 3.37 24.67 1.25
N GLY A 381 2.17 24.76 0.66
CA GLY A 381 1.96 25.23 -0.71
C GLY A 381 2.39 24.23 -1.78
N ALA A 382 2.33 24.67 -3.03
CA ALA A 382 2.94 24.05 -4.20
C ALA A 382 4.24 24.80 -4.57
N PRO A 383 5.17 24.18 -5.34
CA PRO A 383 6.29 24.89 -5.91
C PRO A 383 5.81 26.10 -6.72
N ALA A 384 6.57 27.20 -6.67
CA ALA A 384 6.27 28.39 -7.48
C ALA A 384 6.20 27.98 -8.97
N ASP A 385 5.28 28.57 -9.71
CA ASP A 385 5.08 28.35 -11.15
C ASP A 385 4.50 26.98 -11.56
N VAL A 386 4.01 26.15 -10.60
CA VAL A 386 3.35 24.88 -10.89
C VAL A 386 1.88 24.95 -10.46
N ASP A 387 0.97 24.65 -11.39
CA ASP A 387 -0.48 24.72 -11.20
C ASP A 387 -1.12 23.34 -10.92
N HIS A 388 -0.30 22.36 -10.54
CA HIS A 388 -0.71 20.99 -10.24
C HIS A 388 0.16 20.36 -9.14
N ASP A 389 -0.29 19.24 -8.60
CA ASP A 389 0.34 18.54 -7.46
C ASP A 389 0.99 17.19 -7.86
N ASN A 390 1.36 17.01 -9.13
CA ASN A 390 1.82 15.71 -9.64
C ASN A 390 2.93 15.09 -8.79
N GLU A 391 3.97 15.86 -8.47
CA GLU A 391 5.09 15.35 -7.66
C GLU A 391 4.63 14.88 -6.28
N ARG A 392 3.81 15.69 -5.59
CA ARG A 392 3.26 15.32 -4.28
C ARG A 392 2.36 14.09 -4.38
N VAL A 393 1.44 14.05 -5.36
CA VAL A 393 0.55 12.91 -5.56
C VAL A 393 1.34 11.63 -5.84
N LEU A 394 2.36 11.67 -6.70
CA LEU A 394 3.22 10.52 -6.99
C LEU A 394 4.05 10.09 -5.77
N ARG A 395 4.57 11.05 -4.98
CA ARG A 395 5.28 10.77 -3.72
C ARG A 395 4.41 10.03 -2.73
N TYR A 396 3.16 10.47 -2.54
CA TYR A 396 2.23 9.83 -1.62
C TYR A 396 1.69 8.50 -2.15
N MET A 397 1.50 8.38 -3.47
CA MET A 397 1.16 7.09 -4.09
C MET A 397 2.28 6.06 -3.89
N ALA A 398 3.54 6.46 -4.03
CA ALA A 398 4.68 5.56 -3.82
C ALA A 398 4.70 4.95 -2.42
N LYS A 399 4.26 5.69 -1.38
CA LYS A 399 4.21 5.22 0.02
C LYS A 399 3.22 4.07 0.23
N LEU A 400 2.21 3.99 -0.60
CA LEU A 400 1.14 2.98 -0.54
C LEU A 400 1.41 1.78 -1.46
N THR A 401 2.27 1.94 -2.45
CA THR A 401 2.38 0.97 -3.54
C THR A 401 3.81 0.44 -3.68
N ILE A 402 4.66 1.12 -4.43
CA ILE A 402 5.99 0.60 -4.78
C ILE A 402 6.96 0.58 -3.60
N ASN A 403 6.93 1.54 -2.68
CA ASN A 403 7.88 1.58 -1.58
C ASN A 403 7.71 0.43 -0.58
N PRO A 404 6.50 0.10 -0.09
CA PRO A 404 6.32 -1.10 0.73
C PRO A 404 6.65 -2.40 -0.04
N ALA A 405 6.42 -2.43 -1.36
CA ALA A 405 6.80 -3.56 -2.19
C ALA A 405 8.33 -3.71 -2.31
N ILE A 406 9.09 -2.61 -2.42
CA ILE A 406 10.56 -2.62 -2.38
C ILE A 406 11.03 -3.09 -1.01
N ALA A 407 10.52 -2.49 0.07
CA ALA A 407 10.94 -2.80 1.43
C ALA A 407 10.81 -4.29 1.79
N HIS A 408 9.77 -4.96 1.30
CA HIS A 408 9.50 -6.38 1.58
C HIS A 408 9.85 -7.33 0.42
N GLY A 409 10.55 -6.85 -0.61
CA GLY A 409 11.03 -7.69 -1.71
C GLY A 409 9.95 -8.19 -2.67
N LEU A 410 8.84 -7.45 -2.82
CA LEU A 410 7.68 -7.80 -3.64
C LEU A 410 7.64 -7.05 -4.98
N ALA A 411 8.52 -6.06 -5.17
CA ALA A 411 8.44 -5.08 -6.26
C ALA A 411 8.53 -5.69 -7.67
N HIS A 412 8.99 -6.92 -7.79
CA HIS A 412 9.04 -7.64 -9.06
C HIS A 412 7.69 -8.22 -9.49
N GLU A 413 6.71 -8.29 -8.59
CA GLU A 413 5.36 -8.81 -8.86
C GLU A 413 4.28 -7.74 -8.73
N VAL A 414 4.40 -6.82 -7.76
CA VAL A 414 3.36 -5.84 -7.41
C VAL A 414 3.93 -4.44 -7.15
N GLY A 415 3.06 -3.48 -6.84
CA GLY A 415 3.44 -2.14 -6.38
C GLY A 415 3.56 -1.08 -7.48
N SER A 416 3.44 -1.45 -8.76
CA SER A 416 3.40 -0.48 -9.86
C SER A 416 2.70 -1.07 -11.09
N ILE A 417 2.21 -0.19 -11.98
CA ILE A 417 1.62 -0.56 -13.26
C ILE A 417 2.73 -0.65 -14.31
N GLU A 418 3.39 -1.81 -14.35
CA GLU A 418 4.50 -2.09 -15.28
C GLU A 418 4.32 -3.44 -15.96
N VAL A 419 4.77 -3.54 -17.21
CA VAL A 419 4.72 -4.78 -17.99
C VAL A 419 5.45 -5.91 -17.26
N GLY A 420 4.81 -7.07 -17.18
CA GLY A 420 5.29 -8.26 -16.50
C GLY A 420 4.78 -8.43 -15.07
N LYS A 421 4.30 -7.38 -14.41
CA LYS A 421 3.75 -7.46 -13.04
C LYS A 421 2.30 -7.96 -13.05
N LEU A 422 1.83 -8.40 -11.88
CA LEU A 422 0.44 -8.77 -11.68
C LEU A 422 -0.48 -7.57 -11.98
N ALA A 423 -1.57 -7.84 -12.66
CA ALA A 423 -2.56 -6.82 -12.97
C ALA A 423 -3.49 -6.55 -11.77
N ASP A 424 -2.89 -6.22 -10.64
CA ASP A 424 -3.56 -5.78 -9.42
C ASP A 424 -3.80 -4.28 -9.53
N ILE A 425 -4.95 -3.89 -10.03
CA ILE A 425 -5.25 -2.52 -10.44
C ILE A 425 -6.53 -2.05 -9.75
N VAL A 426 -6.51 -0.82 -9.25
CA VAL A 426 -7.66 -0.16 -8.65
C VAL A 426 -8.11 0.98 -9.55
N LEU A 427 -9.38 0.98 -9.91
CA LEU A 427 -10.03 2.04 -10.67
C LEU A 427 -10.84 2.93 -9.74
N TRP A 428 -10.67 4.24 -9.90
CA TRP A 428 -11.31 5.27 -9.09
C TRP A 428 -12.07 6.26 -9.95
N ARG A 429 -13.24 6.65 -9.53
CA ARG A 429 -13.81 7.93 -9.99
C ARG A 429 -13.02 9.06 -9.36
N PRO A 430 -12.64 10.11 -10.11
CA PRO A 430 -11.86 11.22 -9.56
C PRO A 430 -12.47 11.86 -8.33
N GLU A 431 -13.79 11.98 -8.27
CA GLU A 431 -14.54 12.53 -7.14
C GLU A 431 -14.48 11.67 -5.86
N PHE A 432 -14.20 10.37 -5.99
CA PHE A 432 -14.06 9.42 -4.87
C PHE A 432 -12.64 8.89 -4.71
N PHE A 433 -11.67 9.52 -5.40
CA PHE A 433 -10.27 9.08 -5.36
C PHE A 433 -9.75 8.95 -3.93
N GLY A 434 -9.18 7.79 -3.64
CA GLY A 434 -8.62 7.44 -2.33
C GLY A 434 -9.66 7.09 -1.26
N ALA A 435 -10.96 7.34 -1.48
CA ALA A 435 -12.04 7.05 -0.54
C ALA A 435 -12.81 5.78 -0.87
N LYS A 436 -13.24 5.62 -2.13
CA LYS A 436 -14.03 4.46 -2.57
C LYS A 436 -13.57 4.02 -3.97
N PRO A 437 -13.00 2.81 -4.13
CA PRO A 437 -12.74 2.24 -5.45
C PRO A 437 -14.03 2.04 -6.25
N GLN A 438 -13.99 2.34 -7.55
CA GLN A 438 -15.03 1.94 -8.48
C GLN A 438 -14.94 0.43 -8.77
N LEU A 439 -13.71 -0.06 -8.95
CA LEU A 439 -13.43 -1.47 -9.24
C LEU A 439 -12.01 -1.82 -8.77
N VAL A 440 -11.89 -2.98 -8.12
CA VAL A 440 -10.60 -3.59 -7.78
C VAL A 440 -10.44 -4.84 -8.62
N LEU A 441 -9.38 -4.86 -9.43
CA LEU A 441 -8.98 -6.00 -10.23
C LEU A 441 -7.82 -6.71 -9.55
N LYS A 442 -7.94 -8.02 -9.42
CA LYS A 442 -6.87 -8.93 -9.00
C LYS A 442 -6.44 -9.77 -10.20
N SER A 443 -5.15 -9.67 -10.56
CA SER A 443 -4.67 -10.31 -11.79
C SER A 443 -5.59 -10.04 -13.01
N GLY A 444 -6.11 -8.81 -13.09
CA GLY A 444 -7.01 -8.39 -14.17
C GLY A 444 -8.45 -8.89 -14.06
N PHE A 445 -8.81 -9.64 -13.02
CA PHE A 445 -10.16 -10.16 -12.83
C PHE A 445 -10.91 -9.40 -11.73
N PRO A 446 -12.21 -9.06 -11.90
CA PRO A 446 -12.97 -8.27 -10.92
C PRO A 446 -13.09 -8.98 -9.56
N ALA A 447 -12.52 -8.38 -8.51
CA ALA A 447 -12.53 -8.92 -7.16
C ALA A 447 -13.49 -8.15 -6.21
N TYR A 448 -13.59 -6.83 -6.38
CA TYR A 448 -14.46 -5.98 -5.57
C TYR A 448 -14.88 -4.75 -6.39
N GLY A 449 -16.09 -4.26 -6.22
CA GLY A 449 -16.53 -3.08 -6.98
C GLY A 449 -17.95 -2.64 -6.72
N VAL A 450 -18.33 -1.60 -7.44
CA VAL A 450 -19.68 -1.04 -7.41
C VAL A 450 -20.60 -1.86 -8.31
N VAL A 451 -21.77 -2.20 -7.78
CA VAL A 451 -22.89 -2.80 -8.51
C VAL A 451 -24.13 -2.00 -8.16
N GLY A 452 -25.01 -1.74 -9.12
CA GLY A 452 -26.37 -1.26 -8.85
C GLY A 452 -27.22 -2.32 -8.15
N ASP A 453 -28.53 -2.15 -8.12
CA ASP A 453 -29.40 -3.20 -7.59
C ASP A 453 -29.04 -4.55 -8.24
N PRO A 454 -28.61 -5.55 -7.46
CA PRO A 454 -28.16 -6.85 -8.01
C PRO A 454 -29.23 -7.55 -8.85
N ASN A 455 -30.50 -7.25 -8.60
CA ASN A 455 -31.62 -7.75 -9.39
C ASN A 455 -31.72 -7.07 -10.76
N ALA A 456 -31.28 -5.82 -10.90
CA ALA A 456 -31.33 -5.04 -12.13
C ALA A 456 -29.99 -5.05 -12.92
N ALA A 457 -28.91 -5.47 -12.30
CA ALA A 457 -27.59 -5.74 -12.89
C ALA A 457 -26.87 -4.56 -13.58
N THR A 458 -27.14 -3.32 -13.20
CA THR A 458 -26.37 -2.17 -13.70
C THR A 458 -25.91 -1.28 -12.54
N ASP A 459 -24.76 -0.61 -12.70
CA ASP A 459 -24.22 0.33 -11.72
C ASP A 459 -25.00 1.66 -11.65
N THR A 460 -26.00 1.83 -12.50
CA THR A 460 -26.89 2.99 -12.52
C THR A 460 -28.21 2.79 -11.78
N CYS A 461 -28.50 1.56 -11.36
CA CYS A 461 -29.71 1.24 -10.61
C CYS A 461 -29.49 1.41 -9.10
N GLU A 462 -30.33 2.21 -8.46
CA GLU A 462 -30.29 2.39 -7.00
C GLU A 462 -30.99 1.23 -6.26
N PRO A 463 -30.53 0.87 -5.05
CA PRO A 463 -29.34 1.43 -4.37
C PRO A 463 -28.03 0.90 -4.97
N LEU A 464 -26.98 1.74 -4.96
CA LEU A 464 -25.62 1.29 -5.29
C LEU A 464 -25.08 0.41 -4.18
N VAL A 465 -24.51 -0.72 -4.55
CA VAL A 465 -23.88 -1.68 -3.63
C VAL A 465 -22.41 -1.83 -3.97
N LEU A 466 -21.55 -1.68 -2.95
CA LEU A 466 -20.13 -2.00 -3.03
C LEU A 466 -19.92 -3.39 -2.40
N GLY A 467 -19.26 -4.29 -3.11
CA GLY A 467 -19.07 -5.63 -2.59
C GLY A 467 -18.18 -6.53 -3.44
N PRO A 468 -17.97 -7.78 -2.94
CA PRO A 468 -17.22 -8.82 -3.65
C PRO A 468 -17.80 -9.12 -5.04
N GLN A 469 -16.91 -9.29 -6.01
CA GLN A 469 -17.20 -9.67 -7.38
C GLN A 469 -16.75 -11.11 -7.64
N PHE A 470 -16.88 -11.61 -8.87
CA PHE A 470 -16.58 -13.00 -9.24
C PHE A 470 -15.19 -13.48 -8.82
N GLY A 471 -14.20 -12.59 -8.81
CA GLY A 471 -12.84 -12.89 -8.34
C GLY A 471 -12.75 -13.24 -6.84
N ALA A 472 -13.78 -12.92 -6.05
CA ALA A 472 -13.84 -13.21 -4.62
C ALA A 472 -14.63 -14.50 -4.30
N HIS A 473 -15.00 -15.31 -5.30
CA HIS A 473 -15.85 -16.48 -5.10
C HIS A 473 -15.22 -17.78 -5.59
N GLY A 474 -15.66 -18.90 -4.99
CA GLY A 474 -15.23 -20.24 -5.35
C GLY A 474 -13.74 -20.50 -5.12
N ALA A 475 -13.06 -21.03 -6.11
CA ALA A 475 -11.61 -21.26 -6.09
C ALA A 475 -10.80 -20.08 -6.64
N THR A 476 -11.45 -19.14 -7.31
CA THR A 476 -10.84 -18.02 -8.03
C THR A 476 -9.90 -17.17 -7.16
N PRO A 477 -10.22 -16.84 -5.89
CA PRO A 477 -9.32 -16.05 -5.04
C PRO A 477 -7.89 -16.56 -4.97
N ALA A 478 -7.71 -17.88 -4.82
CA ALA A 478 -6.39 -18.48 -4.76
C ALA A 478 -5.67 -18.44 -6.13
N GLU A 479 -6.40 -18.59 -7.23
CA GLU A 479 -5.85 -18.63 -8.58
C GLU A 479 -5.35 -17.25 -9.07
N ILE A 480 -6.03 -16.18 -8.65
CA ILE A 480 -5.70 -14.79 -9.02
C ILE A 480 -4.82 -14.07 -8.00
N SER A 481 -4.32 -14.77 -6.99
CA SER A 481 -3.48 -14.20 -5.93
C SER A 481 -2.22 -15.02 -5.73
N VAL A 482 -1.22 -14.41 -5.08
CA VAL A 482 0.04 -15.07 -4.77
C VAL A 482 0.29 -15.14 -3.27
N ALA A 483 1.10 -16.12 -2.86
CA ALA A 483 1.68 -16.22 -1.52
C ALA A 483 3.16 -15.84 -1.61
N PHE A 484 3.55 -14.77 -0.92
CA PHE A 484 4.93 -14.34 -0.80
C PHE A 484 5.62 -15.12 0.33
N VAL A 485 6.73 -15.76 0.01
CA VAL A 485 7.47 -16.65 0.91
C VAL A 485 8.97 -16.39 0.81
N ALA A 486 9.75 -16.84 1.78
CA ALA A 486 11.20 -16.87 1.64
C ALA A 486 11.64 -17.87 0.54
N GLN A 487 12.75 -17.61 -0.14
CA GLN A 487 13.32 -18.54 -1.12
C GLN A 487 13.56 -19.92 -0.50
N ALA A 488 14.01 -19.97 0.76
CA ALA A 488 14.22 -21.22 1.51
C ALA A 488 12.99 -22.15 1.55
N ALA A 489 11.78 -21.59 1.55
CA ALA A 489 10.56 -22.41 1.50
C ALA A 489 10.32 -23.04 0.13
N LEU A 490 10.71 -22.35 -0.96
CA LEU A 490 10.62 -22.90 -2.32
C LEU A 490 11.64 -24.03 -2.54
N ASP A 491 12.80 -23.91 -1.93
CA ASP A 491 13.88 -24.89 -2.03
C ASP A 491 13.53 -26.22 -1.33
N GLN A 492 12.63 -26.20 -0.33
CA GLN A 492 12.10 -27.40 0.35
C GLN A 492 11.08 -28.19 -0.49
N GLY A 493 10.59 -27.61 -1.59
CA GLY A 493 9.61 -28.21 -2.47
C GLY A 493 8.14 -27.90 -2.14
N ASN A 494 7.26 -28.36 -3.04
CA ASN A 494 5.85 -27.95 -3.04
C ASN A 494 4.98 -28.58 -1.95
N ASP A 495 5.41 -29.69 -1.38
CA ASP A 495 4.53 -30.54 -0.56
C ASP A 495 4.29 -30.02 0.87
N LEU A 496 5.13 -29.07 1.33
CA LEU A 496 5.05 -28.57 2.70
C LEU A 496 3.97 -27.50 2.92
N MET A 497 3.57 -26.80 1.86
CA MET A 497 2.60 -25.69 1.99
C MET A 497 1.27 -26.01 1.31
N PRO A 498 0.17 -26.17 2.04
CA PRO A 498 -1.11 -26.62 1.50
C PRO A 498 -1.91 -25.55 0.73
N THR A 499 -1.34 -24.36 0.50
CA THR A 499 -2.02 -23.31 -0.28
C THR A 499 -2.07 -23.65 -1.77
N ARG A 500 -3.20 -23.33 -2.42
CA ARG A 500 -3.37 -23.42 -3.87
C ARG A 500 -2.78 -22.22 -4.61
N ARG A 501 -2.38 -21.17 -3.90
CA ARG A 501 -1.78 -19.97 -4.50
C ARG A 501 -0.43 -20.29 -5.13
N ARG A 502 -0.11 -19.58 -6.20
CA ARG A 502 1.26 -19.53 -6.71
C ARG A 502 2.16 -18.91 -5.64
N ARG A 503 3.21 -19.61 -5.26
CA ARG A 503 4.22 -19.10 -4.32
C ARG A 503 5.28 -18.32 -5.06
N VAL A 504 5.67 -17.20 -4.49
CA VAL A 504 6.66 -16.28 -5.04
C VAL A 504 7.67 -15.93 -3.96
N ALA A 505 8.96 -16.08 -4.27
CA ALA A 505 10.01 -15.68 -3.35
C ALA A 505 10.07 -14.17 -3.19
N VAL A 506 10.18 -13.69 -1.96
CA VAL A 506 10.65 -12.33 -1.68
C VAL A 506 12.14 -12.24 -2.02
N ARG A 507 12.61 -11.07 -2.44
CA ARG A 507 14.02 -10.87 -2.82
C ARG A 507 14.44 -9.41 -2.84
N GLY A 508 15.74 -9.16 -2.65
CA GLY A 508 16.30 -7.82 -2.69
C GLY A 508 15.88 -6.95 -1.52
N THR A 509 15.74 -7.56 -0.33
CA THR A 509 15.34 -6.87 0.90
C THR A 509 16.52 -6.36 1.72
N ARG A 510 17.74 -6.77 1.36
CA ARG A 510 18.96 -6.44 2.11
C ARG A 510 19.81 -5.42 1.35
N GLY A 511 20.59 -4.65 2.10
CA GLY A 511 21.42 -3.58 1.53
C GLY A 511 20.64 -2.40 0.93
N ILE A 512 19.35 -2.28 1.24
CA ILE A 512 18.48 -1.19 0.81
C ILE A 512 18.19 -0.21 1.95
N GLY A 513 17.78 1.01 1.58
CA GLY A 513 17.39 2.05 2.51
C GLY A 513 16.49 3.08 1.85
N PRO A 514 16.30 4.26 2.47
CA PRO A 514 15.51 5.34 1.87
C PRO A 514 15.94 5.73 0.45
N ALA A 515 17.24 5.63 0.13
CA ALA A 515 17.77 5.95 -1.20
C ALA A 515 17.19 5.08 -2.33
N ASP A 516 16.72 3.88 -2.01
CA ASP A 516 16.15 2.92 -2.95
C ASP A 516 14.64 3.12 -3.15
N LEU A 517 14.01 3.94 -2.30
CA LEU A 517 12.59 4.22 -2.36
C LEU A 517 12.25 5.26 -3.42
N ARG A 518 11.16 5.07 -4.11
CA ARG A 518 10.69 6.01 -5.14
C ARG A 518 10.15 7.29 -4.49
N LEU A 519 10.69 8.44 -4.90
CA LEU A 519 10.25 9.78 -4.50
C LEU A 519 10.26 10.05 -2.97
N ASN A 520 10.88 9.18 -2.19
CA ASN A 520 10.93 9.22 -0.72
C ASN A 520 12.32 8.83 -0.21
N SER A 521 13.35 9.49 -0.72
CA SER A 521 14.76 9.15 -0.47
C SER A 521 15.46 10.13 0.47
N ARG A 522 14.73 11.02 1.13
CA ARG A 522 15.33 12.03 2.01
C ARG A 522 15.88 11.36 3.26
N THR A 523 17.15 11.62 3.55
CA THR A 523 17.83 11.31 4.82
C THR A 523 18.33 12.60 5.45
N GLY A 524 18.72 12.57 6.74
CA GLY A 524 19.25 13.70 7.45
C GLY A 524 19.31 13.45 8.96
N SER A 525 19.78 14.42 9.73
CA SER A 525 19.78 14.32 11.19
C SER A 525 18.41 14.75 11.72
N VAL A 526 17.62 13.77 12.16
CA VAL A 526 16.37 14.03 12.87
C VAL A 526 16.67 14.04 14.37
N ASP A 527 16.40 15.16 15.02
CA ASP A 527 16.56 15.33 16.46
C ASP A 527 15.22 15.62 17.13
N VAL A 528 15.02 15.03 18.31
CA VAL A 528 13.81 15.18 19.11
C VAL A 528 14.18 15.68 20.50
N ASP A 529 13.76 16.88 20.84
CA ASP A 529 13.84 17.39 22.21
C ASP A 529 12.76 16.72 23.07
N GLN A 530 13.16 15.75 23.87
CA GLN A 530 12.26 14.96 24.72
C GLN A 530 11.47 15.80 25.74
N ARG A 531 11.97 16.97 26.13
CA ARG A 531 11.32 17.84 27.08
C ARG A 531 10.23 18.70 26.45
N THR A 532 10.46 19.20 25.23
CA THR A 532 9.54 20.10 24.52
C THR A 532 8.72 19.44 23.45
N GLY A 533 9.11 18.23 23.00
CA GLY A 533 8.53 17.56 21.84
C GLY A 533 8.89 18.22 20.50
N LEU A 534 9.82 19.19 20.51
CA LEU A 534 10.29 19.82 19.27
C LEU A 534 11.11 18.83 18.46
N VAL A 535 10.75 18.68 17.19
CA VAL A 535 11.50 17.87 16.21
C VAL A 535 12.18 18.78 15.21
N THR A 536 13.42 18.45 14.85
CA THR A 536 14.15 19.14 13.77
C THR A 536 14.69 18.14 12.78
N LEU A 537 14.86 18.57 11.53
CA LEU A 537 15.60 17.86 10.49
C LEU A 537 16.76 18.75 10.02
N ASP A 538 17.99 18.28 10.18
CA ASP A 538 19.21 19.04 9.87
C ASP A 538 19.26 20.41 10.59
N GLY A 539 18.62 20.51 11.77
CA GLY A 539 18.51 21.73 12.57
C GLY A 539 17.27 22.58 12.26
N ASP A 540 16.57 22.33 11.16
CA ASP A 540 15.34 23.06 10.80
C ASP A 540 14.13 22.52 11.57
N PRO A 541 13.34 23.35 12.27
CA PRO A 541 12.17 22.91 13.02
C PRO A 541 11.09 22.36 12.12
N LEU A 542 10.58 21.17 12.45
CA LEU A 542 9.43 20.55 11.79
C LEU A 542 8.17 20.84 12.60
N ARG A 543 7.28 21.64 12.04
CA ARG A 543 6.02 22.00 12.70
C ARG A 543 4.87 21.86 11.71
N SER A 544 3.78 21.30 12.18
CA SER A 544 2.50 21.26 11.50
C SER A 544 1.41 21.48 12.54
N GLU A 545 0.41 22.27 12.18
CA GLU A 545 -0.71 22.55 13.07
C GLU A 545 -1.75 21.42 12.98
N PRO A 546 -2.45 21.12 14.08
CA PRO A 546 -3.52 20.12 14.03
C PRO A 546 -4.65 20.58 13.13
N ALA A 547 -5.02 19.75 12.17
CA ALA A 547 -6.12 20.04 11.26
C ALA A 547 -7.47 20.04 11.99
N ASP A 548 -8.33 21.01 11.68
CA ASP A 548 -9.70 21.09 12.18
C ASP A 548 -10.64 20.11 11.47
N SER A 549 -10.30 19.69 10.26
CA SER A 549 -11.05 18.75 9.45
C SER A 549 -10.09 17.93 8.56
N ALA A 550 -10.41 16.66 8.35
CA ALA A 550 -9.72 15.80 7.40
C ALA A 550 -10.55 15.70 6.10
N SER A 551 -9.91 15.96 4.96
CA SER A 551 -10.51 15.71 3.65
C SER A 551 -10.77 14.21 3.43
N LEU A 552 -11.59 13.87 2.43
CA LEU A 552 -12.01 12.52 2.04
C LEU A 552 -12.84 11.76 3.08
N ASN A 553 -12.94 12.26 4.30
CA ASN A 553 -13.70 11.63 5.38
C ASN A 553 -15.19 11.54 5.06
N ARG A 554 -15.76 12.64 4.59
CA ARG A 554 -17.16 12.70 4.17
C ARG A 554 -17.45 11.72 3.04
N LEU A 555 -16.57 11.64 2.04
CA LEU A 555 -16.72 10.76 0.89
C LEU A 555 -16.68 9.28 1.26
N TYR A 556 -15.99 8.93 2.34
CA TYR A 556 -15.93 7.56 2.84
C TYR A 556 -17.31 7.08 3.34
N PHE A 557 -18.11 7.97 3.94
CA PHE A 557 -19.42 7.64 4.49
C PHE A 557 -20.57 7.87 3.50
N LEU A 558 -20.35 8.52 2.37
CA LEU A 558 -21.33 8.67 1.30
C LEU A 558 -21.31 7.46 0.37
#